data_ba5cbda179bc1f3697d1114692a62718
#
_entry.id   ba5cbda179bc1f3697d1114692a62718
#
_cell.length_a   1.000
_cell.length_b   1.000
_cell.length_c   1.000
_cell.angle_alpha   90.00
_cell.angle_beta   90.00
_cell.angle_gamma   90.00
#
_symmetry.space_group_name_H-M   'P 1'
#
loop_
_entity.id
_entity.type
_entity.pdbx_description
1 polymer ?
#
loop_
_entity_poly.entity_id
_entity_poly.type
_entity_poly.pdbx_seq_one_letter_code
_entity_poly.pdbx_strand_id
1 'polypeptide(L)'
;MACLSWTFHSPSLRMATHAFVVLPEYPAQPQNTLILLHGLSGACDTWNRRTSIERYAQKHNLAVIMPEVQRSWYTDMVYGLPYFTFITDELPRLAANTLRVPVDPAHLYVGGLSMGGYGALKCVLTYPERYAGCISLSARCSVQNKLKLIENDPGQIREWQAILGEDLTVKPENDLYALLARIQKPAASPRFYVACGTEDFLYSESVEMAAALQQTFDHVEYEEWPGVHDWVFWDAAIPRGLISVLPREEKAE
;
A
#
# COMPACT_ATOMS: atom_id res chain seq x y z
N MET A 1 5.64 16.10 15.78
CA MET A 1 4.95 14.86 15.32
C MET A 1 4.71 13.95 16.49
N ALA A 2 3.48 13.46 16.65
CA ALA A 2 3.20 12.40 17.60
C ALA A 2 3.40 11.03 16.93
N CYS A 3 4.30 10.23 17.48
CA CYS A 3 4.58 8.87 17.03
C CYS A 3 4.04 7.88 18.06
N LEU A 4 3.20 6.94 17.61
CA LEU A 4 2.50 6.02 18.51
C LEU A 4 2.77 4.57 18.07
N SER A 5 3.15 3.73 19.02
CA SER A 5 3.02 2.29 18.88
C SER A 5 1.59 1.92 19.33
N TRP A 6 0.73 1.63 18.39
CA TRP A 6 -0.68 1.41 18.62
C TRP A 6 -1.00 -0.08 18.65
N THR A 7 -1.27 -0.60 19.84
CA THR A 7 -1.67 -2.00 20.03
C THR A 7 -3.18 -2.07 20.25
N PHE A 8 -3.86 -2.97 19.56
CA PHE A 8 -5.29 -3.14 19.63
C PHE A 8 -5.71 -4.59 19.36
N HIS A 9 -6.90 -4.97 19.80
CA HIS A 9 -7.50 -6.25 19.41
C HIS A 9 -8.17 -6.11 18.04
N SER A 10 -7.84 -7.01 17.13
CA SER A 10 -8.45 -7.11 15.80
C SER A 10 -9.49 -8.22 15.78
N PRO A 11 -10.79 -7.91 15.63
CA PRO A 11 -11.83 -8.92 15.38
C PRO A 11 -11.58 -9.75 14.12
N SER A 12 -11.10 -9.13 13.03
CA SER A 12 -10.78 -9.85 11.79
C SER A 12 -9.66 -10.86 12.00
N LEU A 13 -8.56 -10.45 12.65
CA LEU A 13 -7.42 -11.32 12.92
C LEU A 13 -7.61 -12.20 14.17
N ARG A 14 -8.65 -11.96 14.97
CA ARG A 14 -8.96 -12.68 16.24
C ARG A 14 -7.81 -12.69 17.23
N MET A 15 -6.99 -11.64 17.24
CA MET A 15 -5.83 -11.50 18.11
C MET A 15 -5.50 -10.03 18.35
N ALA A 16 -4.65 -9.77 19.34
CA ALA A 16 -3.99 -8.48 19.47
C ALA A 16 -2.99 -8.30 18.31
N THR A 17 -3.02 -7.14 17.69
CA THR A 17 -2.06 -6.73 16.67
C THR A 17 -1.64 -5.29 16.91
N HIS A 18 -0.77 -4.77 16.07
CA HIS A 18 -0.25 -3.42 16.24
C HIS A 18 -0.07 -2.69 14.92
N ALA A 19 -0.01 -1.39 15.00
CA ALA A 19 0.39 -0.50 13.93
C ALA A 19 1.33 0.57 14.50
N PHE A 20 2.23 1.10 13.68
CA PHE A 20 2.94 2.32 14.00
C PHE A 20 2.20 3.49 13.35
N VAL A 21 1.97 4.57 14.13
CA VAL A 21 1.16 5.70 13.68
C VAL A 21 1.93 6.99 13.83
N VAL A 22 1.89 7.83 12.80
CA VAL A 22 2.43 9.18 12.82
C VAL A 22 1.28 10.16 12.64
N LEU A 23 1.13 11.09 13.59
CA LEU A 23 0.11 12.14 13.55
C LEU A 23 0.75 13.52 13.54
N PRO A 24 0.29 14.45 12.69
CA PRO A 24 0.73 15.84 12.75
C PRO A 24 0.27 16.46 14.07
N GLU A 25 1.12 17.33 14.63
CA GLU A 25 0.77 18.07 15.86
C GLU A 25 0.09 19.41 15.56
N TYR A 26 0.43 19.98 14.42
CA TYR A 26 -0.09 21.26 13.95
C TYR A 26 -0.30 21.25 12.45
N PRO A 27 -1.49 21.63 11.94
CA PRO A 27 -2.72 21.87 12.72
C PRO A 27 -3.23 20.61 13.45
N ALA A 28 -4.03 20.77 14.48
CA ALA A 28 -4.41 19.72 15.42
C ALA A 28 -5.23 18.56 14.84
N GLN A 29 -5.72 18.70 13.61
CA GLN A 29 -6.51 17.67 12.91
C GLN A 29 -5.85 17.37 11.57
N PRO A 30 -5.46 16.12 11.28
CA PRO A 30 -4.99 15.73 9.97
C PRO A 30 -6.10 15.89 8.92
N GLN A 31 -5.71 16.34 7.73
CA GLN A 31 -6.65 16.53 6.62
C GLN A 31 -6.82 15.25 5.80
N ASN A 32 -5.82 14.41 5.77
CA ASN A 32 -5.80 13.17 5.00
C ASN A 32 -5.19 12.03 5.82
N THR A 33 -5.49 10.79 5.43
CA THR A 33 -4.93 9.58 6.04
C THR A 33 -4.28 8.72 4.98
N LEU A 34 -3.04 8.30 5.22
CA LEU A 34 -2.30 7.33 4.42
C LEU A 34 -2.14 6.03 5.20
N ILE A 35 -2.66 4.93 4.68
CA ILE A 35 -2.29 3.59 5.11
C ILE A 35 -1.02 3.20 4.34
N LEU A 36 0.11 3.07 5.04
CA LEU A 36 1.43 2.85 4.42
C LEU A 36 1.95 1.45 4.71
N LEU A 37 2.06 0.66 3.66
CA LEU A 37 2.23 -0.79 3.69
C LEU A 37 3.72 -1.17 3.56
N HIS A 38 4.20 -2.06 4.44
CA HIS A 38 5.60 -2.52 4.43
C HIS A 38 5.86 -3.61 3.38
N GLY A 39 7.14 -3.81 3.00
CA GLY A 39 7.59 -4.90 2.14
C GLY A 39 7.72 -6.24 2.88
N LEU A 40 8.04 -7.31 2.14
CA LEU A 40 8.02 -8.70 2.60
C LEU A 40 8.85 -8.98 3.87
N SER A 41 9.98 -8.32 4.04
CA SER A 41 10.87 -8.47 5.21
C SER A 41 10.74 -7.33 6.21
N GLY A 42 9.72 -6.47 6.04
CA GLY A 42 9.46 -5.33 6.91
C GLY A 42 8.55 -5.67 8.09
N ALA A 43 8.31 -4.66 8.89
CA ALA A 43 7.35 -4.62 9.99
C ALA A 43 6.66 -3.25 9.98
N CYS A 44 5.65 -3.08 10.81
CA CYS A 44 4.86 -1.84 10.88
C CYS A 44 5.69 -0.57 11.12
N ASP A 45 6.85 -0.66 11.80
CA ASP A 45 7.73 0.48 12.10
C ASP A 45 8.81 0.75 11.04
N THR A 46 8.92 -0.10 10.01
CA THR A 46 10.07 -0.07 9.09
C THR A 46 10.14 1.23 8.29
N TRP A 47 9.01 1.74 7.82
CA TRP A 47 8.96 3.03 7.13
C TRP A 47 9.47 4.17 8.00
N ASN A 48 9.08 4.20 9.28
CA ASN A 48 9.52 5.23 10.23
C ASN A 48 11.02 5.17 10.49
N ARG A 49 11.60 3.96 10.59
CA ARG A 49 13.03 3.77 10.86
C ARG A 49 13.93 4.00 9.65
N ARG A 50 13.39 3.94 8.43
CA ARG A 50 14.17 3.93 7.20
C ARG A 50 13.99 5.19 6.34
N THR A 51 12.99 6.01 6.66
CA THR A 51 12.66 7.21 5.88
C THR A 51 12.43 8.42 6.78
N SER A 52 12.26 9.57 6.15
CA SER A 52 11.83 10.78 6.86
C SER A 52 10.29 10.93 6.88
N ILE A 53 9.56 9.84 7.00
CA ILE A 53 8.07 9.84 6.89
C ILE A 53 7.41 10.81 7.88
N GLU A 54 7.93 10.98 9.09
CA GLU A 54 7.44 11.95 10.06
C GLU A 54 7.43 13.37 9.49
N ARG A 55 8.57 13.78 8.91
CA ARG A 55 8.71 15.13 8.31
C ARG A 55 7.79 15.29 7.11
N TYR A 56 7.63 14.26 6.29
CA TYR A 56 6.72 14.28 5.14
C TYR A 56 5.26 14.38 5.59
N ALA A 57 4.87 13.61 6.60
CA ALA A 57 3.53 13.64 7.18
C ALA A 57 3.19 15.02 7.77
N GLN A 58 4.13 15.65 8.50
CA GLN A 58 3.94 17.00 9.04
C GLN A 58 3.74 18.04 7.93
N LYS A 59 4.58 17.97 6.88
CA LYS A 59 4.52 18.90 5.74
C LYS A 59 3.15 18.87 5.03
N HIS A 60 2.52 17.71 4.96
CA HIS A 60 1.26 17.50 4.23
C HIS A 60 0.04 17.39 5.16
N ASN A 61 0.17 17.72 6.45
CA ASN A 61 -0.88 17.54 7.45
C ASN A 61 -1.58 16.16 7.35
N LEU A 62 -0.75 15.11 7.26
CA LEU A 62 -1.14 13.75 6.92
C LEU A 62 -1.01 12.83 8.14
N ALA A 63 -2.08 12.10 8.49
CA ALA A 63 -1.98 10.95 9.37
C ALA A 63 -1.40 9.77 8.59
N VAL A 64 -0.38 9.09 9.11
CA VAL A 64 0.20 7.89 8.50
C VAL A 64 0.01 6.71 9.42
N ILE A 65 -0.64 5.65 8.93
CA ILE A 65 -0.90 4.42 9.68
C ILE A 65 -0.18 3.28 8.99
N MET A 66 0.73 2.66 9.68
CA MET A 66 1.58 1.58 9.18
C MET A 66 1.21 0.28 9.91
N PRO A 67 0.33 -0.57 9.34
CA PRO A 67 -0.12 -1.80 9.99
C PRO A 67 0.92 -2.92 9.90
N GLU A 68 0.91 -3.82 10.89
CA GLU A 68 1.60 -5.09 10.82
C GLU A 68 0.74 -6.13 10.10
N VAL A 69 1.27 -6.71 9.04
CA VAL A 69 0.59 -7.75 8.26
C VAL A 69 1.46 -8.98 7.99
N GLN A 70 2.64 -9.03 8.60
CA GLN A 70 3.59 -10.13 8.43
C GLN A 70 3.91 -10.39 6.93
N ARG A 71 3.92 -11.65 6.53
CA ARG A 71 4.22 -12.10 5.16
C ARG A 71 2.96 -12.53 4.39
N SER A 72 1.81 -11.94 4.73
CA SER A 72 0.48 -12.33 4.20
C SER A 72 0.24 -11.95 2.74
N TRP A 73 1.14 -11.17 2.12
CA TRP A 73 0.91 -10.58 0.81
C TRP A 73 -0.42 -9.82 0.73
N TYR A 74 -0.81 -9.20 1.85
CA TYR A 74 -2.07 -8.43 1.90
C TYR A 74 -3.26 -9.24 1.35
N THR A 75 -3.37 -10.50 1.78
CA THR A 75 -4.36 -11.47 1.27
C THR A 75 -5.13 -12.07 2.44
N ASP A 76 -6.40 -12.35 2.25
CA ASP A 76 -7.15 -13.22 3.14
C ASP A 76 -6.68 -14.64 2.84
N MET A 77 -5.79 -15.14 3.70
CA MET A 77 -5.06 -16.36 3.46
C MET A 77 -5.98 -17.59 3.57
N VAL A 78 -5.76 -18.58 2.72
CA VAL A 78 -6.53 -19.84 2.77
C VAL A 78 -6.26 -20.59 4.08
N TYR A 79 -5.00 -20.69 4.49
CA TYR A 79 -4.59 -21.31 5.75
C TYR A 79 -3.86 -20.28 6.64
N GLY A 80 -4.57 -19.20 6.98
CA GLY A 80 -4.01 -18.12 7.77
C GLY A 80 -5.06 -17.10 8.19
N LEU A 81 -4.66 -15.84 8.28
CA LEU A 81 -5.50 -14.76 8.76
C LEU A 81 -5.97 -13.85 7.61
N PRO A 82 -7.15 -13.21 7.75
CA PRO A 82 -7.74 -12.38 6.70
C PRO A 82 -7.16 -10.96 6.72
N TYR A 83 -5.89 -10.83 6.30
CA TYR A 83 -5.18 -9.54 6.33
C TYR A 83 -5.70 -8.54 5.31
N PHE A 84 -6.27 -8.97 4.18
CA PHE A 84 -6.87 -8.05 3.23
C PHE A 84 -8.12 -7.38 3.82
N THR A 85 -9.02 -8.19 4.41
CA THR A 85 -10.18 -7.68 5.15
C THR A 85 -9.75 -6.75 6.29
N PHE A 86 -8.71 -7.11 7.03
CA PHE A 86 -8.18 -6.27 8.10
C PHE A 86 -7.79 -4.87 7.60
N ILE A 87 -6.99 -4.76 6.54
CA ILE A 87 -6.48 -3.46 6.08
C ILE A 87 -7.50 -2.63 5.31
N THR A 88 -8.46 -3.27 4.62
CA THR A 88 -9.43 -2.53 3.77
C THR A 88 -10.72 -2.18 4.48
N ASP A 89 -11.10 -2.93 5.49
CA ASP A 89 -12.40 -2.74 6.17
C ASP A 89 -12.24 -2.39 7.65
N GLU A 90 -11.48 -3.17 8.41
CA GLU A 90 -11.38 -2.98 9.85
C GLU A 90 -10.49 -1.79 10.23
N LEU A 91 -9.26 -1.75 9.71
CA LEU A 91 -8.27 -0.73 10.09
C LEU A 91 -8.74 0.71 9.84
N PRO A 92 -9.33 1.07 8.69
CA PRO A 92 -9.85 2.42 8.48
C PRO A 92 -10.94 2.80 9.49
N ARG A 93 -11.90 1.90 9.76
CA ARG A 93 -12.96 2.16 10.74
C ARG A 93 -12.41 2.34 12.17
N LEU A 94 -11.44 1.49 12.53
CA LEU A 94 -10.78 1.58 13.82
C LEU A 94 -10.01 2.89 13.97
N ALA A 95 -9.29 3.30 12.92
CA ALA A 95 -8.56 4.57 12.88
C ALA A 95 -9.49 5.78 13.03
N ALA A 96 -10.60 5.81 12.28
CA ALA A 96 -11.59 6.88 12.41
C ALA A 96 -12.15 6.98 13.85
N ASN A 97 -12.46 5.84 14.46
CA ASN A 97 -13.07 5.81 15.79
C ASN A 97 -12.09 6.14 16.91
N THR A 98 -10.86 5.65 16.83
CA THR A 98 -9.87 5.73 17.92
C THR A 98 -8.95 6.94 17.76
N LEU A 99 -8.43 7.16 16.54
CA LEU A 99 -7.46 8.22 16.25
C LEU A 99 -8.13 9.51 15.75
N ARG A 100 -9.43 9.47 15.43
CA ARG A 100 -10.20 10.61 14.91
C ARG A 100 -9.63 11.19 13.62
N VAL A 101 -9.07 10.34 12.76
CA VAL A 101 -8.53 10.71 11.44
C VAL A 101 -9.58 10.51 10.35
N PRO A 102 -9.56 11.31 9.25
CA PRO A 102 -10.49 11.16 8.14
C PRO A 102 -10.19 9.87 7.36
N VAL A 103 -11.21 9.10 7.02
CA VAL A 103 -11.10 7.86 6.24
C VAL A 103 -12.18 7.75 5.16
N ASP A 104 -12.86 8.86 4.88
CA ASP A 104 -13.80 8.90 3.77
C ASP A 104 -13.05 8.84 2.41
N PRO A 105 -13.73 8.51 1.31
CA PRO A 105 -13.10 8.31 0.02
C PRO A 105 -12.27 9.48 -0.53
N ALA A 106 -12.58 10.71 -0.14
CA ALA A 106 -11.82 11.88 -0.59
C ALA A 106 -10.52 12.10 0.18
N HIS A 107 -10.36 11.47 1.35
CA HIS A 107 -9.28 11.74 2.29
C HIS A 107 -8.46 10.49 2.65
N LEU A 108 -8.84 9.30 2.14
CA LEU A 108 -8.13 8.05 2.39
C LEU A 108 -7.21 7.69 1.22
N TYR A 109 -5.95 7.49 1.54
CA TYR A 109 -4.88 7.08 0.62
C TYR A 109 -4.25 5.77 1.08
N VAL A 110 -3.69 5.03 0.14
CA VAL A 110 -2.91 3.84 0.45
C VAL A 110 -1.60 3.87 -0.32
N GLY A 111 -0.52 3.40 0.28
CA GLY A 111 0.77 3.32 -0.41
C GLY A 111 1.63 2.20 0.16
N GLY A 112 2.70 1.86 -0.56
CA GLY A 112 3.63 0.85 -0.08
C GLY A 112 4.72 0.53 -1.07
N LEU A 113 5.67 -0.30 -0.63
CA LEU A 113 6.80 -0.76 -1.44
C LEU A 113 6.78 -2.28 -1.63
N SER A 114 7.26 -2.78 -2.77
CA SER A 114 7.44 -4.21 -3.03
C SER A 114 6.14 -5.01 -2.79
N MET A 115 6.11 -5.92 -1.80
CA MET A 115 4.88 -6.57 -1.34
C MET A 115 3.81 -5.55 -0.92
N GLY A 116 4.19 -4.45 -0.24
CA GLY A 116 3.28 -3.36 0.13
C GLY A 116 2.77 -2.57 -1.07
N GLY A 117 3.57 -2.42 -2.11
CA GLY A 117 3.14 -1.83 -3.38
C GLY A 117 2.07 -2.67 -4.09
N TYR A 118 2.24 -4.00 -4.10
CA TYR A 118 1.19 -4.93 -4.52
C TYR A 118 -0.06 -4.76 -3.66
N GLY A 119 0.08 -4.72 -2.33
CA GLY A 119 -1.05 -4.54 -1.42
C GLY A 119 -1.80 -3.23 -1.65
N ALA A 120 -1.08 -2.13 -1.88
CA ALA A 120 -1.67 -0.83 -2.18
C ALA A 120 -2.48 -0.84 -3.49
N LEU A 121 -1.89 -1.36 -4.56
CA LEU A 121 -2.61 -1.55 -5.83
C LEU A 121 -3.82 -2.44 -5.66
N LYS A 122 -3.69 -3.58 -4.97
CA LYS A 122 -4.81 -4.50 -4.72
C LYS A 122 -5.96 -3.82 -3.98
N CYS A 123 -5.69 -2.99 -2.96
CA CYS A 123 -6.71 -2.23 -2.25
C CYS A 123 -7.51 -1.34 -3.20
N VAL A 124 -6.81 -0.51 -3.99
CA VAL A 124 -7.47 0.44 -4.89
C VAL A 124 -8.12 -0.23 -6.08
N LEU A 125 -7.53 -1.28 -6.65
CA LEU A 125 -8.14 -2.02 -7.76
C LEU A 125 -9.33 -2.87 -7.34
N THR A 126 -9.44 -3.23 -6.05
CA THR A 126 -10.62 -3.92 -5.52
C THR A 126 -11.75 -2.96 -5.16
N TYR A 127 -11.41 -1.80 -4.57
CA TYR A 127 -12.36 -0.81 -4.08
C TYR A 127 -11.98 0.61 -4.52
N PRO A 128 -11.99 0.91 -5.83
CA PRO A 128 -11.53 2.21 -6.34
C PRO A 128 -12.33 3.40 -5.77
N GLU A 129 -13.57 3.18 -5.39
CA GLU A 129 -14.45 4.17 -4.80
C GLU A 129 -14.13 4.53 -3.34
N ARG A 130 -13.22 3.80 -2.69
CA ARG A 130 -12.86 4.02 -1.27
C ARG A 130 -11.61 4.85 -1.07
N TYR A 131 -10.82 5.08 -2.13
CA TYR A 131 -9.51 5.71 -2.02
C TYR A 131 -9.38 6.91 -2.94
N ALA A 132 -8.82 8.00 -2.39
CA ALA A 132 -8.45 9.18 -3.17
C ALA A 132 -7.19 8.97 -4.00
N GLY A 133 -6.28 8.10 -3.54
CA GLY A 133 -5.06 7.81 -4.30
C GLY A 133 -4.25 6.62 -3.78
N CYS A 134 -3.29 6.22 -4.63
CA CYS A 134 -2.39 5.07 -4.45
C CYS A 134 -0.95 5.44 -4.74
N ILE A 135 -0.02 5.07 -3.86
CA ILE A 135 1.42 5.17 -4.09
C ILE A 135 2.00 3.75 -4.14
N SER A 136 2.54 3.36 -5.30
CA SER A 136 3.11 2.03 -5.51
C SER A 136 4.59 2.12 -5.89
N LEU A 137 5.47 1.68 -5.00
CA LEU A 137 6.92 1.76 -5.18
C LEU A 137 7.52 0.38 -5.37
N SER A 138 8.24 0.17 -6.48
CA SER A 138 8.91 -1.11 -6.79
C SER A 138 8.01 -2.33 -6.53
N ALA A 139 6.77 -2.29 -6.98
CA ALA A 139 5.77 -3.30 -6.64
C ALA A 139 5.99 -4.63 -7.36
N ARG A 140 5.77 -5.75 -6.66
CA ARG A 140 5.57 -7.06 -7.31
C ARG A 140 4.16 -7.10 -7.89
N CYS A 141 4.00 -6.83 -9.17
CA CYS A 141 2.69 -6.74 -9.81
C CYS A 141 2.12 -8.08 -10.28
N SER A 142 2.96 -9.11 -10.44
CA SER A 142 2.54 -10.45 -10.86
C SER A 142 2.86 -11.51 -9.81
N VAL A 143 1.81 -12.05 -9.17
CA VAL A 143 1.93 -13.21 -8.28
C VAL A 143 2.35 -14.45 -9.07
N GLN A 144 1.89 -14.62 -10.32
CA GLN A 144 2.26 -15.73 -11.19
C GLN A 144 3.79 -15.74 -11.46
N ASN A 145 4.38 -14.57 -11.72
CA ASN A 145 5.83 -14.46 -11.90
C ASN A 145 6.56 -14.81 -10.60
N LYS A 146 6.03 -14.37 -9.44
CA LYS A 146 6.60 -14.73 -8.14
C LYS A 146 6.59 -16.25 -7.92
N LEU A 147 5.50 -16.94 -8.22
CA LEU A 147 5.39 -18.39 -8.06
C LEU A 147 6.39 -19.13 -8.97
N LYS A 148 6.58 -18.71 -10.21
CA LYS A 148 7.61 -19.27 -11.12
C LYS A 148 9.03 -19.12 -10.55
N LEU A 149 9.35 -17.99 -9.92
CA LEU A 149 10.69 -17.75 -9.35
C LEU A 149 10.99 -18.66 -8.14
N ILE A 150 9.97 -19.15 -7.45
CA ILE A 150 10.14 -19.96 -6.24
C ILE A 150 9.81 -21.44 -6.44
N GLU A 151 9.52 -21.88 -7.66
CA GLU A 151 9.09 -23.26 -7.95
C GLU A 151 10.02 -24.36 -7.41
N ASN A 152 11.31 -24.04 -7.24
CA ASN A 152 12.32 -24.93 -6.70
C ASN A 152 12.70 -24.63 -5.23
N ASP A 153 11.92 -23.79 -4.53
CA ASP A 153 12.15 -23.45 -3.11
C ASP A 153 11.00 -23.99 -2.24
N PRO A 154 11.15 -25.18 -1.62
CA PRO A 154 10.08 -25.79 -0.82
C PRO A 154 9.62 -24.93 0.37
N GLY A 155 10.48 -24.08 0.92
CA GLY A 155 10.13 -23.18 2.01
C GLY A 155 9.18 -22.09 1.57
N GLN A 156 9.49 -21.43 0.46
CA GLN A 156 8.63 -20.41 -0.12
C GLN A 156 7.35 -21.02 -0.70
N ILE A 157 7.40 -22.20 -1.31
CA ILE A 157 6.20 -22.91 -1.77
C ILE A 157 5.21 -23.11 -0.61
N ARG A 158 5.65 -23.60 0.55
CA ARG A 158 4.77 -23.78 1.73
C ARG A 158 4.17 -22.46 2.21
N GLU A 159 4.95 -21.38 2.20
CA GLU A 159 4.44 -20.05 2.52
C GLU A 159 3.30 -19.64 1.58
N TRP A 160 3.49 -19.83 0.26
CA TRP A 160 2.47 -19.51 -0.71
C TRP A 160 1.27 -20.45 -0.68
N GLN A 161 1.45 -21.72 -0.32
CA GLN A 161 0.34 -22.63 -0.04
C GLN A 161 -0.52 -22.16 1.14
N ALA A 162 0.07 -21.59 2.18
CA ALA A 162 -0.71 -20.96 3.25
C ALA A 162 -1.55 -19.76 2.76
N ILE A 163 -1.04 -19.01 1.79
CA ILE A 163 -1.72 -17.85 1.23
C ILE A 163 -2.81 -18.23 0.23
N LEU A 164 -2.48 -19.09 -0.76
CA LEU A 164 -3.33 -19.36 -1.93
C LEU A 164 -4.08 -20.71 -1.88
N GLY A 165 -3.66 -21.62 -1.02
CA GLY A 165 -4.12 -23.02 -0.99
C GLY A 165 -3.09 -23.98 -1.60
N GLU A 166 -3.33 -25.29 -1.44
CA GLU A 166 -2.39 -26.36 -1.83
C GLU A 166 -2.01 -26.33 -3.33
N ASP A 167 -2.95 -25.96 -4.18
CA ASP A 167 -2.80 -25.95 -5.64
C ASP A 167 -2.11 -24.67 -6.16
N LEU A 168 -1.80 -23.72 -5.30
CA LEU A 168 -1.19 -22.42 -5.64
C LEU A 168 -1.95 -21.64 -6.71
N THR A 169 -3.26 -21.86 -6.85
CA THR A 169 -4.10 -21.18 -7.83
C THR A 169 -4.23 -19.68 -7.47
N VAL A 170 -3.73 -18.81 -8.34
CA VAL A 170 -3.92 -17.37 -8.20
C VAL A 170 -5.33 -17.01 -8.61
N LYS A 171 -6.20 -16.83 -7.63
CA LYS A 171 -7.58 -16.41 -7.87
C LYS A 171 -7.62 -14.96 -8.39
N PRO A 172 -8.67 -14.58 -9.14
CA PRO A 172 -8.79 -13.24 -9.72
C PRO A 172 -8.70 -12.08 -8.72
N GLU A 173 -9.10 -12.28 -7.47
CA GLU A 173 -8.97 -11.28 -6.40
C GLU A 173 -7.53 -11.07 -5.91
N ASN A 174 -6.59 -11.93 -6.31
CA ASN A 174 -5.16 -11.85 -6.01
C ASN A 174 -4.31 -11.52 -7.25
N ASP A 175 -4.95 -11.30 -8.38
CA ASP A 175 -4.32 -10.94 -9.66
C ASP A 175 -4.64 -9.47 -10.00
N LEU A 176 -3.64 -8.60 -9.94
CA LEU A 176 -3.84 -7.16 -10.18
C LEU A 176 -4.36 -6.86 -11.59
N TYR A 177 -3.94 -7.63 -12.59
CA TYR A 177 -4.42 -7.44 -13.97
C TYR A 177 -5.87 -7.91 -14.12
N ALA A 178 -6.26 -9.00 -13.44
CA ALA A 178 -7.64 -9.45 -13.41
C ALA A 178 -8.55 -8.47 -12.66
N LEU A 179 -8.06 -7.85 -11.58
CA LEU A 179 -8.77 -6.78 -10.88
C LEU A 179 -8.93 -5.56 -11.78
N LEU A 180 -7.86 -5.10 -12.41
CA LEU A 180 -7.88 -3.94 -13.32
C LEU A 180 -8.87 -4.13 -14.48
N ALA A 181 -8.89 -5.33 -15.08
CA ALA A 181 -9.80 -5.66 -16.20
C ALA A 181 -11.31 -5.60 -15.82
N ARG A 182 -11.66 -5.64 -14.54
CA ARG A 182 -13.04 -5.55 -14.06
C ARG A 182 -13.51 -4.12 -13.81
N ILE A 183 -12.59 -3.17 -13.77
CA ILE A 183 -12.92 -1.79 -13.42
C ILE A 183 -13.67 -1.14 -14.58
N GLN A 184 -14.91 -0.73 -14.30
CA GLN A 184 -15.61 0.24 -15.10
C GLN A 184 -15.21 1.63 -14.61
N LYS A 185 -14.90 2.55 -15.53
CA LYS A 185 -14.37 3.89 -15.20
C LYS A 185 -15.19 4.51 -14.04
N PRO A 186 -14.60 4.71 -12.85
CA PRO A 186 -15.34 5.23 -11.71
C PRO A 186 -15.66 6.71 -11.88
N ALA A 187 -16.75 7.17 -11.29
CA ALA A 187 -17.17 8.58 -11.33
C ALA A 187 -16.14 9.52 -10.67
N ALA A 188 -15.45 9.02 -9.61
CA ALA A 188 -14.27 9.65 -9.02
C ALA A 188 -13.07 8.72 -9.23
N SER A 189 -12.09 9.16 -9.99
CA SER A 189 -10.90 8.37 -10.31
C SER A 189 -9.83 8.60 -9.26
N PRO A 190 -9.35 7.55 -8.56
CA PRO A 190 -8.19 7.68 -7.68
C PRO A 190 -6.96 8.13 -8.45
N ARG A 191 -6.07 8.86 -7.78
CA ARG A 191 -4.79 9.28 -8.35
C ARG A 191 -3.74 8.21 -8.06
N PHE A 192 -2.94 7.86 -9.07
CA PHE A 192 -1.87 6.88 -8.91
C PHE A 192 -0.50 7.53 -9.08
N TYR A 193 0.42 7.17 -8.20
CA TYR A 193 1.84 7.37 -8.39
C TYR A 193 2.54 6.02 -8.34
N VAL A 194 3.25 5.69 -9.42
CA VAL A 194 4.03 4.47 -9.53
C VAL A 194 5.49 4.86 -9.76
N ALA A 195 6.41 4.30 -9.00
CA ALA A 195 7.84 4.54 -9.23
C ALA A 195 8.68 3.28 -9.03
N CYS A 196 9.74 3.14 -9.83
CA CYS A 196 10.69 2.04 -9.75
C CYS A 196 12.08 2.48 -10.20
N GLY A 197 13.11 1.96 -9.52
CA GLY A 197 14.49 2.14 -9.96
C GLY A 197 14.77 1.37 -11.25
N THR A 198 15.57 1.94 -12.16
CA THR A 198 15.88 1.32 -13.46
C THR A 198 16.73 0.05 -13.35
N GLU A 199 17.45 -0.15 -12.23
CA GLU A 199 18.22 -1.35 -11.91
C GLU A 199 17.48 -2.28 -10.92
N ASP A 200 16.21 -1.99 -10.59
CA ASP A 200 15.39 -2.83 -9.74
C ASP A 200 14.95 -4.10 -10.49
N PHE A 201 15.02 -5.25 -9.85
CA PHE A 201 14.57 -6.52 -10.45
C PHE A 201 13.05 -6.58 -10.71
N LEU A 202 12.28 -5.62 -10.21
CA LEU A 202 10.84 -5.44 -10.45
C LEU A 202 10.54 -4.32 -11.47
N TYR A 203 11.57 -3.78 -12.12
CA TYR A 203 11.42 -2.67 -13.05
C TYR A 203 10.40 -2.97 -14.17
N SER A 204 10.55 -4.08 -14.87
CA SER A 204 9.63 -4.44 -15.97
C SER A 204 8.17 -4.56 -15.49
N GLU A 205 7.94 -5.19 -14.33
CA GLU A 205 6.58 -5.31 -13.77
C GLU A 205 5.97 -3.94 -13.41
N SER A 206 6.79 -3.00 -12.94
CA SER A 206 6.34 -1.63 -12.62
C SER A 206 5.99 -0.83 -13.87
N VAL A 207 6.80 -0.92 -14.94
CA VAL A 207 6.52 -0.29 -16.24
C VAL A 207 5.22 -0.81 -16.84
N GLU A 208 5.07 -2.15 -16.90
CA GLU A 208 3.88 -2.80 -17.45
C GLU A 208 2.60 -2.43 -16.68
N MET A 209 2.67 -2.42 -15.34
CA MET A 209 1.53 -2.05 -14.50
C MET A 209 1.18 -0.57 -14.66
N ALA A 210 2.15 0.33 -14.70
CA ALA A 210 1.91 1.75 -14.93
C ALA A 210 1.21 1.99 -16.27
N ALA A 211 1.67 1.35 -17.34
CA ALA A 211 1.05 1.43 -18.65
C ALA A 211 -0.40 0.89 -18.66
N ALA A 212 -0.67 -0.20 -17.95
CA ALA A 212 -2.02 -0.75 -17.81
C ALA A 212 -2.95 0.17 -17.01
N LEU A 213 -2.46 0.78 -15.92
CA LEU A 213 -3.20 1.76 -15.14
C LEU A 213 -3.56 3.00 -15.97
N GLN A 214 -2.62 3.51 -16.78
CA GLN A 214 -2.82 4.68 -17.66
C GLN A 214 -3.92 4.47 -18.72
N GLN A 215 -4.18 3.23 -19.11
CA GLN A 215 -5.29 2.89 -20.01
C GLN A 215 -6.66 2.94 -19.33
N THR A 216 -6.70 2.82 -17.99
CA THR A 216 -7.94 2.69 -17.21
C THR A 216 -8.29 3.96 -16.44
N PHE A 217 -7.29 4.66 -15.91
CA PHE A 217 -7.46 5.82 -15.02
C PHE A 217 -6.88 7.09 -15.62
N ASP A 218 -7.54 8.24 -15.35
CA ASP A 218 -7.15 9.54 -15.91
C ASP A 218 -5.89 10.15 -15.24
N HIS A 219 -5.59 9.77 -14.00
CA HIS A 219 -4.52 10.37 -13.18
C HIS A 219 -3.52 9.33 -12.73
N VAL A 220 -2.60 8.96 -13.62
CA VAL A 220 -1.51 8.01 -13.33
C VAL A 220 -0.18 8.66 -13.69
N GLU A 221 0.63 8.93 -12.69
CA GLU A 221 1.99 9.40 -12.83
C GLU A 221 2.96 8.23 -12.65
N TYR A 222 3.89 8.07 -13.58
CA TYR A 222 4.98 7.09 -13.50
C TYR A 222 6.32 7.79 -13.52
N GLU A 223 7.17 7.48 -12.57
CA GLU A 223 8.54 7.97 -12.51
C GLU A 223 9.55 6.83 -12.42
N GLU A 224 10.69 6.99 -13.06
CA GLU A 224 11.84 6.10 -12.98
C GLU A 224 13.14 6.89 -12.98
N TRP A 225 14.11 6.40 -12.24
CA TRP A 225 15.48 6.94 -12.23
C TRP A 225 16.46 5.85 -11.78
N PRO A 226 17.80 6.04 -11.98
CA PRO A 226 18.80 5.08 -11.52
C PRO A 226 18.62 4.73 -10.05
N GLY A 227 18.48 3.43 -9.75
CA GLY A 227 18.28 2.91 -8.40
C GLY A 227 17.90 1.44 -8.40
N VAL A 228 18.11 0.80 -7.26
CA VAL A 228 17.84 -0.63 -7.04
C VAL A 228 16.71 -0.81 -6.04
N HIS A 229 16.38 -2.07 -5.69
CA HIS A 229 15.32 -2.43 -4.73
C HIS A 229 15.73 -2.14 -3.28
N ASP A 230 15.86 -0.87 -2.90
CA ASP A 230 16.36 -0.48 -1.59
C ASP A 230 15.70 0.78 -1.00
N TRP A 231 16.04 1.06 0.26
CA TRP A 231 15.48 2.19 1.01
C TRP A 231 16.00 3.55 0.54
N VAL A 232 17.12 3.62 -0.18
CA VAL A 232 17.63 4.89 -0.75
C VAL A 232 16.64 5.36 -1.83
N PHE A 233 16.22 4.42 -2.68
CA PHE A 233 15.21 4.70 -3.70
C PHE A 233 13.85 5.07 -3.07
N TRP A 234 13.37 4.28 -2.12
CA TRP A 234 12.03 4.47 -1.55
C TRP A 234 11.89 5.72 -0.68
N ASP A 235 12.93 6.13 0.07
CA ASP A 235 12.93 7.41 0.81
C ASP A 235 12.92 8.62 -0.13
N ALA A 236 13.54 8.51 -1.31
CA ALA A 236 13.46 9.53 -2.35
C ALA A 236 12.12 9.54 -3.09
N ALA A 237 11.47 8.38 -3.25
CA ALA A 237 10.23 8.22 -4.01
C ALA A 237 8.99 8.63 -3.22
N ILE A 238 8.90 8.30 -1.93
CA ILE A 238 7.68 8.53 -1.14
C ILE A 238 7.26 10.01 -1.08
N PRO A 239 8.12 11.02 -0.88
CA PRO A 239 7.71 12.42 -0.88
C PRO A 239 7.22 12.89 -2.26
N ARG A 240 7.73 12.33 -3.37
CA ARG A 240 7.23 12.60 -4.73
C ARG A 240 5.83 12.05 -4.90
N GLY A 241 5.62 10.80 -4.47
CA GLY A 241 4.30 10.18 -4.48
C GLY A 241 3.27 10.97 -3.67
N LEU A 242 3.62 11.47 -2.50
CA LEU A 242 2.74 12.32 -1.70
C LEU A 242 2.36 13.63 -2.44
N ILE A 243 3.32 14.28 -3.09
CA ILE A 243 3.05 15.49 -3.90
C ILE A 243 2.14 15.19 -5.09
N SER A 244 2.30 14.01 -5.71
CA SER A 244 1.50 13.59 -6.87
C SER A 244 0.05 13.29 -6.51
N VAL A 245 -0.17 12.54 -5.41
CA VAL A 245 -1.53 12.04 -5.11
C VAL A 245 -2.35 12.95 -4.21
N LEU A 246 -1.71 13.69 -3.30
CA LEU A 246 -2.42 14.59 -2.38
C LEU A 246 -2.95 15.85 -3.10
N PRO A 247 -4.04 16.45 -2.61
CA PRO A 247 -4.51 17.74 -3.11
C PRO A 247 -3.39 18.79 -2.98
N ARG A 248 -3.24 19.63 -3.99
CA ARG A 248 -2.34 20.79 -3.85
C ARG A 248 -2.95 21.73 -2.83
N GLU A 249 -2.17 22.11 -1.82
CA GLU A 249 -2.56 23.21 -0.93
C GLU A 249 -2.76 24.46 -1.80
N GLU A 250 -3.99 24.98 -1.85
CA GLU A 250 -4.21 26.35 -2.32
C GLU A 250 -3.43 27.24 -1.34
N LYS A 251 -2.40 27.91 -1.82
CA LYS A 251 -1.73 28.94 -1.02
C LYS A 251 -2.81 29.97 -0.66
N ALA A 252 -3.16 30.04 0.62
CA ALA A 252 -3.89 31.18 1.14
C ALA A 252 -3.06 32.44 0.81
N GLU A 253 -3.56 33.27 -0.09
CA GLU A 253 -3.01 34.58 -0.40
C GLU A 253 -3.04 35.51 0.84
#